data_520f9610ee2a7252d3266bd90b5001ae
#
_entry.id   520f9610ee2a7252d3266bd90b5001ae
#
_cell.length_a   1.000
_cell.length_b   1.000
_cell.length_c   1.000
_cell.angle_alpha   90.00
_cell.angle_beta   90.00
_cell.angle_gamma   90.00
#
_symmetry.space_group_name_H-M   'P 1'
#
loop_
_entity.id
_entity.type
_entity.pdbx_description
1 polymer ?
#
loop_
_entity_poly.entity_id
_entity_poly.type
_entity_poly.pdbx_seq_one_letter_code
_entity_poly.pdbx_strand_id
1 'polypeptide(L)'
;MGEINVKNKFNLWLENAVDDSDLIAELKSVADDENEVYERFYRELEFGTAGLRGVIGAGTNRMNIYVVRRTTQGLANFLKKKYGEAAVAISYDSRIKADYFAQEAARVLAANGIKVYISRELQPTPVLSFLVRELKCKSGIMVTASHNPAKYNGYKCYGEDGCQMTDVNAGTVYDEIQKVDIFNDVKLVDFEEGIKSGLIEWVDESVYETYLDNVQAQTVNKDICKNAGLKVVYTPLNGAGNKLVRKILARIGVEDITVVPEQENPDGNFTTCPYPNPEIREALDLGLKLSEKVGADLLLATDPDSDRVGIAVKTDDGYRLLTGNETGILLMDYVLSCRKANGTLPKKPVAVKTIVTSKLVERICEKYGCELRNVLTGFKYIGEQIKFFEQSLSLIHISEPTRRS
;
A
#
# COMPACT_ATOMS: atom_id res chain seq x y z
N MET A 1 1.10 10.73 38.10
CA MET A 1 0.24 9.63 37.64
C MET A 1 0.73 9.06 36.27
N GLY A 2 1.20 9.84 35.31
CA GLY A 2 1.66 9.34 34.02
C GLY A 2 2.89 8.42 34.08
N GLU A 3 3.91 8.80 34.83
CA GLU A 3 5.18 8.04 34.92
C GLU A 3 5.00 6.67 35.58
N ILE A 4 4.17 6.56 36.64
CA ILE A 4 3.86 5.28 37.33
C ILE A 4 3.15 4.34 36.33
N ASN A 5 2.29 4.85 35.48
CA ASN A 5 1.59 4.04 34.46
C ASN A 5 2.55 3.50 33.40
N VAL A 6 3.51 4.32 32.94
CA VAL A 6 4.52 3.93 31.94
C VAL A 6 5.41 2.80 32.48
N LYS A 7 5.90 2.93 33.71
CA LYS A 7 6.75 1.92 34.33
C LYS A 7 6.00 0.58 34.57
N ASN A 8 4.73 0.65 34.95
CA ASN A 8 3.90 -0.55 35.08
C ASN A 8 3.67 -1.25 33.75
N LYS A 9 3.41 -0.51 32.69
CA LYS A 9 3.30 -1.06 31.32
C LYS A 9 4.60 -1.71 30.87
N PHE A 10 5.73 -1.06 31.09
CA PHE A 10 7.05 -1.61 30.77
C PHE A 10 7.30 -2.94 31.47
N ASN A 11 7.07 -3.01 32.81
CA ASN A 11 7.23 -4.24 33.56
C ASN A 11 6.30 -5.36 33.04
N LEU A 12 5.03 -5.03 32.79
CA LEU A 12 4.07 -5.97 32.23
C LEU A 12 4.55 -6.56 30.89
N TRP A 13 5.17 -5.73 30.03
CA TRP A 13 5.72 -6.19 28.77
C TRP A 13 6.97 -7.05 28.94
N LEU A 14 7.85 -6.75 29.91
CA LEU A 14 8.99 -7.60 30.24
C LEU A 14 8.58 -9.02 30.68
N GLU A 15 7.44 -9.12 31.34
CA GLU A 15 6.93 -10.39 31.84
C GLU A 15 6.17 -11.19 30.80
N ASN A 16 5.48 -10.52 29.85
CA ASN A 16 4.50 -11.17 28.98
C ASN A 16 4.88 -11.17 27.49
N ALA A 17 5.80 -10.32 27.03
CA ALA A 17 6.15 -10.24 25.61
C ALA A 17 7.18 -11.30 25.17
N VAL A 18 6.94 -12.56 25.56
CA VAL A 18 7.90 -13.67 25.45
C VAL A 18 7.94 -14.37 24.10
N ASP A 19 6.98 -14.13 23.22
CA ASP A 19 6.89 -14.81 21.90
C ASP A 19 7.90 -14.29 20.86
N ASP A 20 8.53 -13.15 21.12
CA ASP A 20 9.58 -12.56 20.29
C ASP A 20 10.79 -12.20 21.15
N SER A 21 11.84 -13.02 21.09
CA SER A 21 13.06 -12.85 21.91
C SER A 21 13.75 -11.52 21.65
N ASP A 22 13.64 -10.96 20.43
CA ASP A 22 14.24 -9.68 20.08
C ASP A 22 13.58 -8.54 20.85
N LEU A 23 12.25 -8.59 21.05
CA LEU A 23 11.52 -7.59 21.83
C LEU A 23 11.95 -7.60 23.32
N ILE A 24 12.13 -8.79 23.90
CA ILE A 24 12.62 -8.91 25.28
C ILE A 24 14.05 -8.41 25.42
N ALA A 25 14.92 -8.73 24.47
CA ALA A 25 16.30 -8.24 24.46
C ALA A 25 16.33 -6.70 24.33
N GLU A 26 15.49 -6.16 23.47
CA GLU A 26 15.34 -4.71 23.26
C GLU A 26 14.83 -4.02 24.55
N LEU A 27 13.78 -4.55 25.20
CA LEU A 27 13.27 -4.00 26.47
C LEU A 27 14.33 -3.98 27.56
N LYS A 28 15.09 -5.08 27.70
CA LYS A 28 16.20 -5.13 28.66
C LYS A 28 17.29 -4.11 28.35
N SER A 29 17.59 -3.85 27.10
CA SER A 29 18.63 -2.90 26.70
C SER A 29 18.28 -1.44 26.99
N VAL A 30 16.99 -1.12 27.07
CA VAL A 30 16.50 0.26 27.33
C VAL A 30 15.97 0.46 28.75
N ALA A 31 16.08 -0.55 29.61
CA ALA A 31 15.46 -0.54 30.96
C ALA A 31 15.94 0.62 31.82
N ASP A 32 17.20 1.04 31.68
CA ASP A 32 17.81 2.13 32.44
C ASP A 32 17.68 3.51 31.75
N ASP A 33 17.08 3.57 30.55
CA ASP A 33 16.81 4.82 29.82
C ASP A 33 15.33 5.21 29.97
N GLU A 34 15.07 6.13 30.90
CA GLU A 34 13.70 6.58 31.21
C GLU A 34 13.02 7.25 30.00
N ASN A 35 13.76 7.93 29.11
CA ASN A 35 13.20 8.55 27.92
C ASN A 35 12.78 7.50 26.89
N GLU A 36 13.61 6.49 26.65
CA GLU A 36 13.28 5.39 25.75
C GLU A 36 12.09 4.58 26.27
N VAL A 37 12.04 4.30 27.57
CA VAL A 37 10.89 3.62 28.20
C VAL A 37 9.63 4.48 28.06
N TYR A 38 9.72 5.80 28.32
CA TYR A 38 8.60 6.71 28.17
C TYR A 38 8.07 6.72 26.74
N GLU A 39 8.92 6.94 25.74
CA GLU A 39 8.56 7.01 24.31
C GLU A 39 7.88 5.72 23.80
N ARG A 40 8.18 4.57 24.38
CA ARG A 40 7.60 3.27 24.01
C ARG A 40 6.24 3.02 24.62
N PHE A 41 5.93 3.62 25.79
CA PHE A 41 4.76 3.25 26.59
C PHE A 41 3.82 4.40 27.00
N TYR A 42 4.15 5.68 26.67
CA TYR A 42 3.32 6.82 27.06
C TYR A 42 1.94 6.83 26.39
N ARG A 43 1.83 6.15 25.23
CA ARG A 43 0.58 5.96 24.50
C ARG A 43 0.55 4.63 23.77
N GLU A 44 -0.57 4.33 23.14
CA GLU A 44 -0.72 3.27 22.15
C GLU A 44 -0.56 3.85 20.74
N LEU A 45 -0.17 3.00 19.77
CA LEU A 45 -0.24 3.39 18.37
C LEU A 45 -1.70 3.65 18.00
N GLU A 46 -1.95 4.83 17.44
CA GLU A 46 -3.28 5.20 16.98
C GLU A 46 -3.65 4.44 15.69
N PHE A 47 -4.85 3.85 15.70
CA PHE A 47 -5.48 3.32 14.50
C PHE A 47 -6.09 4.48 13.71
N GLY A 48 -5.25 5.36 13.17
CA GLY A 48 -5.66 6.60 12.54
C GLY A 48 -6.74 6.43 11.44
N THR A 49 -6.47 6.87 10.24
CA THR A 49 -7.40 6.68 9.10
C THR A 49 -7.31 5.25 8.53
N ALA A 50 -7.82 4.27 9.30
CA ALA A 50 -7.86 2.83 8.97
C ALA A 50 -6.49 2.15 8.86
N GLY A 51 -5.62 2.35 9.85
CA GLY A 51 -4.37 1.62 9.95
C GLY A 51 -3.40 2.17 10.99
N LEU A 52 -2.40 1.38 11.30
CA LEU A 52 -1.30 1.71 12.19
C LEU A 52 -0.07 2.13 11.38
N ARG A 53 0.74 3.01 11.92
CA ARG A 53 2.10 3.29 11.46
C ARG A 53 2.98 3.67 12.64
N GLY A 54 4.11 3.01 12.78
CA GLY A 54 5.04 3.29 13.87
C GLY A 54 6.45 2.76 13.62
N VAL A 55 7.35 3.14 14.48
CA VAL A 55 8.70 2.58 14.53
C VAL A 55 8.61 1.12 14.95
N ILE A 56 9.36 0.23 14.31
CA ILE A 56 9.47 -1.19 14.70
C ILE A 56 10.18 -1.26 16.05
N GLY A 57 9.67 -2.08 16.98
CA GLY A 57 10.29 -2.31 18.28
C GLY A 57 9.30 -2.67 19.38
N ALA A 58 9.82 -2.85 20.58
CA ALA A 58 9.04 -3.22 21.75
C ALA A 58 8.29 -2.03 22.36
N GLY A 59 7.03 -2.22 22.73
CA GLY A 59 6.19 -1.25 23.42
C GLY A 59 4.84 -1.02 22.73
N THR A 60 3.94 -0.34 23.44
CA THR A 60 2.58 -0.05 22.95
C THR A 60 2.55 1.02 21.86
N ASN A 61 3.56 1.90 21.81
CA ASN A 61 3.76 2.95 20.80
C ASN A 61 4.76 2.51 19.71
N ARG A 62 4.83 1.23 19.41
CA ARG A 62 5.75 0.62 18.43
C ARG A 62 5.02 -0.41 17.59
N MET A 63 5.54 -0.65 16.36
CA MET A 63 5.09 -1.77 15.52
C MET A 63 5.81 -3.05 15.95
N ASN A 64 5.05 -4.02 16.41
CA ASN A 64 5.51 -5.35 16.82
C ASN A 64 4.37 -6.36 16.70
N ILE A 65 4.69 -7.64 16.94
CA ILE A 65 3.70 -8.73 16.82
C ILE A 65 2.49 -8.57 17.75
N TYR A 66 2.68 -8.08 18.97
CA TYR A 66 1.59 -7.92 19.93
C TYR A 66 0.60 -6.84 19.50
N VAL A 67 1.11 -5.71 18.99
CA VAL A 67 0.28 -4.63 18.47
C VAL A 67 -0.43 -5.08 17.18
N VAL A 68 0.23 -5.82 16.29
CA VAL A 68 -0.39 -6.41 15.08
C VAL A 68 -1.47 -7.41 15.46
N ARG A 69 -1.19 -8.33 16.36
CA ARG A 69 -2.13 -9.36 16.86
C ARG A 69 -3.36 -8.72 17.49
N ARG A 70 -3.20 -7.77 18.40
CA ARG A 70 -4.30 -7.03 19.03
C ARG A 70 -5.17 -6.33 18.01
N THR A 71 -4.56 -5.62 17.07
CA THR A 71 -5.26 -4.92 16.00
C THR A 71 -6.04 -5.88 15.13
N THR A 72 -5.44 -7.01 14.80
CA THR A 72 -6.09 -8.04 13.98
C THR A 72 -7.22 -8.74 14.74
N GLN A 73 -7.09 -8.94 16.06
CA GLN A 73 -8.20 -9.47 16.86
C GLN A 73 -9.40 -8.50 16.88
N GLY A 74 -9.16 -7.20 17.02
CA GLY A 74 -10.21 -6.19 16.89
C GLY A 74 -10.88 -6.19 15.51
N LEU A 75 -10.09 -6.30 14.44
CA LEU A 75 -10.61 -6.46 13.08
C LEU A 75 -11.44 -7.75 12.94
N ALA A 76 -10.99 -8.86 13.48
CA ALA A 76 -11.72 -10.14 13.47
C ALA A 76 -13.07 -10.01 14.19
N ASN A 77 -13.10 -9.35 15.36
CA ASN A 77 -14.32 -9.11 16.11
C ASN A 77 -15.32 -8.25 15.30
N PHE A 78 -14.84 -7.19 14.67
CA PHE A 78 -15.65 -6.36 13.78
C PHE A 78 -16.23 -7.16 12.61
N LEU A 79 -15.41 -7.93 11.91
CA LEU A 79 -15.82 -8.71 10.74
C LEU A 79 -16.90 -9.75 11.11
N LYS A 80 -16.71 -10.45 12.23
CA LYS A 80 -17.69 -11.43 12.72
C LYS A 80 -19.02 -10.79 13.10
N LYS A 81 -19.00 -9.63 13.75
CA LYS A 81 -20.21 -8.90 14.12
C LYS A 81 -20.96 -8.36 12.89
N LYS A 82 -20.23 -7.88 11.89
CA LYS A 82 -20.83 -7.24 10.72
C LYS A 82 -21.29 -8.22 9.66
N TYR A 83 -20.53 -9.27 9.40
CA TYR A 83 -20.74 -10.17 8.27
C TYR A 83 -21.06 -11.63 8.67
N GLY A 84 -20.73 -12.03 9.89
CA GLY A 84 -20.78 -13.44 10.32
C GLY A 84 -19.61 -14.23 9.72
N GLU A 85 -19.76 -14.69 8.48
CA GLU A 85 -18.68 -15.30 7.70
C GLU A 85 -17.92 -14.25 6.90
N ALA A 86 -16.58 -14.36 6.88
CA ALA A 86 -15.71 -13.43 6.19
C ALA A 86 -14.45 -14.11 5.67
N ALA A 87 -13.90 -13.55 4.59
CA ALA A 87 -12.54 -13.81 4.13
C ALA A 87 -11.74 -12.51 4.13
N VAL A 88 -10.43 -12.60 4.30
CA VAL A 88 -9.50 -11.46 4.32
C VAL A 88 -8.32 -11.76 3.40
N ALA A 89 -7.97 -10.81 2.54
CA ALA A 89 -6.74 -10.85 1.75
C ALA A 89 -5.61 -10.15 2.50
N ILE A 90 -4.39 -10.69 2.48
CA ILE A 90 -3.21 -10.10 3.12
C ILE A 90 -2.06 -10.01 2.13
N SER A 91 -1.48 -8.83 2.02
CA SER A 91 -0.25 -8.57 1.27
C SER A 91 0.71 -7.71 2.08
N TYR A 92 1.96 -7.67 1.66
CA TYR A 92 3.02 -6.94 2.35
C TYR A 92 4.07 -6.45 1.34
N ASP A 93 4.85 -5.44 1.75
CA ASP A 93 5.98 -4.90 0.99
C ASP A 93 7.33 -5.46 1.46
N SER A 94 8.43 -4.85 0.98
CA SER A 94 9.80 -5.30 1.26
C SER A 94 10.34 -4.94 2.65
N ARG A 95 9.56 -4.28 3.50
CA ARG A 95 10.02 -3.76 4.80
C ARG A 95 10.39 -4.86 5.77
N ILE A 96 11.30 -4.52 6.70
CA ILE A 96 11.73 -5.41 7.79
C ILE A 96 10.49 -5.92 8.53
N LYS A 97 10.42 -7.24 8.76
CA LYS A 97 9.33 -7.95 9.45
C LYS A 97 7.94 -7.81 8.79
N ALA A 98 7.83 -7.34 7.52
CA ALA A 98 6.53 -7.17 6.88
C ALA A 98 5.84 -8.52 6.62
N ASP A 99 6.56 -9.51 6.14
CA ASP A 99 6.12 -10.90 5.97
C ASP A 99 5.72 -11.55 7.30
N TYR A 100 6.52 -11.33 8.34
CA TYR A 100 6.25 -11.84 9.68
C TYR A 100 4.97 -11.25 10.26
N PHE A 101 4.77 -9.94 10.17
CA PHE A 101 3.54 -9.30 10.62
C PHE A 101 2.32 -9.74 9.81
N ALA A 102 2.47 -10.00 8.52
CA ALA A 102 1.42 -10.53 7.67
C ALA A 102 1.00 -11.96 8.12
N GLN A 103 1.97 -12.83 8.44
CA GLN A 103 1.71 -14.17 8.97
C GLN A 103 1.05 -14.11 10.35
N GLU A 104 1.49 -13.24 11.25
CA GLU A 104 0.86 -13.04 12.55
C GLU A 104 -0.61 -12.60 12.44
N ALA A 105 -0.90 -11.69 11.52
CA ALA A 105 -2.28 -11.30 11.22
C ALA A 105 -3.11 -12.49 10.70
N ALA A 106 -2.54 -13.31 9.81
CA ALA A 106 -3.20 -14.51 9.28
C ALA A 106 -3.52 -15.51 10.40
N ARG A 107 -2.59 -15.74 11.33
CA ARG A 107 -2.77 -16.62 12.48
C ARG A 107 -3.94 -16.20 13.37
N VAL A 108 -4.06 -14.90 13.66
CA VAL A 108 -5.18 -14.36 14.46
C VAL A 108 -6.51 -14.53 13.74
N LEU A 109 -6.59 -14.19 12.45
CA LEU A 109 -7.82 -14.32 11.67
C LEU A 109 -8.28 -15.77 11.59
N ALA A 110 -7.37 -16.69 11.28
CA ALA A 110 -7.67 -18.12 11.20
C ALA A 110 -8.13 -18.68 12.55
N ALA A 111 -7.51 -18.28 13.66
CA ALA A 111 -7.94 -18.68 15.01
C ALA A 111 -9.36 -18.19 15.38
N ASN A 112 -9.85 -17.16 14.68
CA ASN A 112 -11.21 -16.65 14.80
C ASN A 112 -12.17 -17.25 13.75
N GLY A 113 -11.74 -18.25 12.97
CA GLY A 113 -12.55 -18.92 11.95
C GLY A 113 -12.76 -18.08 10.70
N ILE A 114 -11.89 -17.09 10.45
CA ILE A 114 -11.96 -16.23 9.26
C ILE A 114 -10.98 -16.79 8.22
N LYS A 115 -11.48 -17.02 7.01
CA LYS A 115 -10.67 -17.44 5.87
C LYS A 115 -9.65 -16.36 5.49
N VAL A 116 -8.41 -16.76 5.23
CA VAL A 116 -7.32 -15.88 4.85
C VAL A 116 -6.72 -16.28 3.52
N TYR A 117 -6.59 -15.32 2.61
CA TYR A 117 -5.77 -15.42 1.40
C TYR A 117 -4.54 -14.55 1.57
N ILE A 118 -3.37 -15.15 1.73
CA ILE A 118 -2.11 -14.44 1.96
C ILE A 118 -1.19 -14.54 0.76
N SER A 119 -0.58 -13.42 0.36
CA SER A 119 0.43 -13.41 -0.71
C SER A 119 1.69 -14.15 -0.28
N ARG A 120 2.19 -15.05 -1.15
CA ARG A 120 3.43 -15.81 -0.89
C ARG A 120 4.67 -14.93 -0.92
N GLU A 121 4.66 -13.92 -1.79
CA GLU A 121 5.72 -12.94 -1.96
C GLU A 121 5.18 -11.53 -1.75
N LEU A 122 6.06 -10.57 -1.56
CA LEU A 122 5.69 -9.16 -1.47
C LEU A 122 4.90 -8.72 -2.72
N GLN A 123 3.87 -7.91 -2.51
CA GLN A 123 2.98 -7.45 -3.58
C GLN A 123 2.70 -5.94 -3.46
N PRO A 124 2.51 -5.25 -4.60
CA PRO A 124 2.02 -3.88 -4.62
C PRO A 124 0.70 -3.67 -3.89
N THR A 125 0.54 -2.52 -3.25
CA THR A 125 -0.75 -2.13 -2.62
C THR A 125 -1.94 -2.21 -3.57
N PRO A 126 -1.86 -1.81 -4.86
CA PRO A 126 -2.95 -2.00 -5.82
C PRO A 126 -3.34 -3.46 -6.05
N VAL A 127 -2.41 -4.40 -5.91
CA VAL A 127 -2.71 -5.83 -6.00
C VAL A 127 -3.58 -6.27 -4.83
N LEU A 128 -3.29 -5.83 -3.60
CA LEU A 128 -4.17 -6.14 -2.47
C LEU A 128 -5.60 -5.64 -2.71
N SER A 129 -5.76 -4.41 -3.20
CA SER A 129 -7.07 -3.86 -3.56
C SER A 129 -7.82 -4.76 -4.55
N PHE A 130 -7.12 -5.27 -5.56
CA PHE A 130 -7.66 -6.21 -6.53
C PHE A 130 -8.03 -7.56 -5.88
N LEU A 131 -7.13 -8.13 -5.07
CA LEU A 131 -7.37 -9.41 -4.38
C LEU A 131 -8.62 -9.38 -3.52
N VAL A 132 -8.86 -8.28 -2.79
CA VAL A 132 -10.07 -8.13 -1.97
C VAL A 132 -11.34 -8.27 -2.81
N ARG A 133 -11.39 -7.64 -3.98
CA ARG A 133 -12.55 -7.69 -4.88
C ARG A 133 -12.65 -9.03 -5.62
N GLU A 134 -11.56 -9.51 -6.18
CA GLU A 134 -11.50 -10.74 -6.99
C GLU A 134 -11.86 -11.98 -6.15
N LEU A 135 -11.28 -12.09 -4.96
CA LEU A 135 -11.52 -13.19 -4.04
C LEU A 135 -12.76 -12.97 -3.14
N LYS A 136 -13.51 -11.89 -3.38
CA LYS A 136 -14.75 -11.52 -2.64
C LYS A 136 -14.53 -11.44 -1.13
N CYS A 137 -13.36 -10.98 -0.72
CA CYS A 137 -13.00 -10.77 0.67
C CYS A 137 -13.84 -9.65 1.31
N LYS A 138 -14.10 -9.73 2.61
CA LYS A 138 -14.79 -8.68 3.37
C LYS A 138 -13.83 -7.61 3.88
N SER A 139 -12.53 -7.91 3.86
CA SER A 139 -11.47 -6.97 4.23
C SER A 139 -10.16 -7.34 3.56
N GLY A 140 -9.22 -6.41 3.57
CA GLY A 140 -7.83 -6.62 3.20
C GLY A 140 -6.88 -6.01 4.22
N ILE A 141 -5.68 -6.56 4.30
CA ILE A 141 -4.60 -6.05 5.15
C ILE A 141 -3.36 -5.83 4.27
N MET A 142 -2.83 -4.62 4.27
CA MET A 142 -1.54 -4.30 3.68
C MET A 142 -0.54 -3.95 4.75
N VAL A 143 0.50 -4.76 4.87
CA VAL A 143 1.61 -4.50 5.81
C VAL A 143 2.66 -3.68 5.09
N THR A 144 2.66 -2.38 5.35
CA THR A 144 3.53 -1.39 4.71
C THR A 144 3.56 -0.07 5.46
N ALA A 145 4.65 0.66 5.38
CA ALA A 145 4.73 2.06 5.75
C ALA A 145 5.01 2.97 4.51
N SER A 146 4.66 2.50 3.30
CA SER A 146 4.84 3.24 2.05
C SER A 146 6.31 3.69 1.87
N HIS A 147 6.56 4.97 1.66
CA HIS A 147 7.87 5.57 1.44
C HIS A 147 8.60 6.03 2.73
N ASN A 148 8.12 5.68 3.91
CA ASN A 148 8.78 6.07 5.18
C ASN A 148 10.15 5.38 5.31
N PRO A 149 11.09 5.93 6.13
CA PRO A 149 12.37 5.29 6.42
C PRO A 149 12.24 3.84 6.92
N ALA A 150 13.32 3.07 6.80
CA ALA A 150 13.39 1.64 7.11
C ALA A 150 12.90 1.27 8.53
N LYS A 151 13.14 2.15 9.51
CA LYS A 151 12.72 1.90 10.91
C LYS A 151 11.21 1.85 11.12
N TYR A 152 10.39 2.25 10.14
CA TYR A 152 8.94 2.23 10.23
C TYR A 152 8.34 1.01 9.54
N ASN A 153 7.26 0.50 10.12
CA ASN A 153 6.32 -0.37 9.43
C ASN A 153 4.89 0.08 9.73
N GLY A 154 3.92 -0.55 9.09
CA GLY A 154 2.51 -0.20 9.26
C GLY A 154 1.58 -1.34 8.88
N TYR A 155 0.29 -1.12 9.13
CA TYR A 155 -0.79 -2.07 8.93
C TYR A 155 -2.00 -1.28 8.45
N LYS A 156 -2.36 -1.41 7.18
CA LYS A 156 -3.50 -0.70 6.57
C LYS A 156 -4.68 -1.66 6.38
N CYS A 157 -5.88 -1.25 6.81
CA CYS A 157 -7.12 -2.02 6.61
C CYS A 157 -7.90 -1.53 5.40
N TYR A 158 -8.35 -2.48 4.58
CA TYR A 158 -9.16 -2.27 3.38
C TYR A 158 -10.57 -2.85 3.59
N GLY A 159 -11.57 -2.21 3.02
CA GLY A 159 -12.96 -2.69 3.00
C GLY A 159 -13.22 -3.66 1.83
N GLU A 160 -14.42 -4.24 1.80
CA GLU A 160 -14.86 -5.16 0.74
C GLU A 160 -14.89 -4.57 -0.67
N ASP A 161 -14.84 -3.25 -0.78
CA ASP A 161 -14.74 -2.49 -2.04
C ASP A 161 -13.30 -2.39 -2.56
N GLY A 162 -12.32 -2.95 -1.85
CA GLY A 162 -10.90 -2.87 -2.20
C GLY A 162 -10.26 -1.51 -1.91
N CYS A 163 -10.96 -0.58 -1.26
CA CYS A 163 -10.43 0.70 -0.83
C CYS A 163 -10.05 0.67 0.66
N GLN A 164 -9.11 1.51 1.06
CA GLN A 164 -8.81 1.69 2.47
C GLN A 164 -10.10 2.07 3.21
N MET A 165 -10.37 1.48 4.37
CA MET A 165 -11.63 1.66 5.10
C MET A 165 -11.96 3.15 5.33
N THR A 166 -13.23 3.50 5.18
CA THR A 166 -13.76 4.82 5.53
C THR A 166 -13.74 5.05 7.05
N ASP A 167 -13.83 6.31 7.46
CA ASP A 167 -13.73 6.70 8.88
C ASP A 167 -14.76 5.99 9.77
N VAL A 168 -15.96 5.71 9.26
CA VAL A 168 -17.02 5.00 10.00
C VAL A 168 -16.61 3.56 10.33
N ASN A 169 -16.15 2.81 9.33
CA ASN A 169 -15.70 1.43 9.57
C ASN A 169 -14.41 1.41 10.39
N ALA A 170 -13.48 2.30 10.12
CA ALA A 170 -12.23 2.42 10.87
C ALA A 170 -12.47 2.72 12.35
N GLY A 171 -13.41 3.62 12.67
CA GLY A 171 -13.83 3.91 14.04
C GLY A 171 -14.43 2.69 14.74
N THR A 172 -15.28 1.92 14.04
CA THR A 172 -15.85 0.70 14.61
C THR A 172 -14.79 -0.38 14.86
N VAL A 173 -13.82 -0.54 13.96
CA VAL A 173 -12.66 -1.44 14.17
C VAL A 173 -11.84 -0.97 15.37
N TYR A 174 -11.59 0.33 15.48
CA TYR A 174 -10.86 0.89 16.63
C TYR A 174 -11.57 0.61 17.96
N ASP A 175 -12.89 0.77 18.03
CA ASP A 175 -13.67 0.45 19.22
C ASP A 175 -13.57 -1.03 19.61
N GLU A 176 -13.46 -1.94 18.64
CA GLU A 176 -13.22 -3.36 18.91
C GLU A 176 -11.78 -3.63 19.38
N ILE A 177 -10.78 -2.93 18.83
CA ILE A 177 -9.37 -3.02 19.28
C ILE A 177 -9.24 -2.60 20.73
N GLN A 178 -9.94 -1.54 21.15
CA GLN A 178 -9.87 -1.02 22.52
C GLN A 178 -10.42 -2.00 23.59
N LYS A 179 -11.23 -2.97 23.18
CA LYS A 179 -11.79 -4.01 24.07
C LYS A 179 -10.86 -5.21 24.26
N VAL A 180 -9.78 -5.29 23.48
CA VAL A 180 -8.87 -6.45 23.46
C VAL A 180 -7.70 -6.20 24.40
N ASP A 181 -7.52 -7.06 25.41
CA ASP A 181 -6.26 -7.14 26.16
C ASP A 181 -5.17 -7.73 25.25
N ILE A 182 -4.03 -7.03 25.21
CA ILE A 182 -2.96 -7.32 24.25
C ILE A 182 -2.28 -8.68 24.46
N PHE A 183 -2.34 -9.22 25.69
CA PHE A 183 -1.71 -10.50 26.04
C PHE A 183 -2.72 -11.64 26.25
N ASN A 184 -3.95 -11.33 26.72
CA ASN A 184 -4.88 -12.36 27.21
C ASN A 184 -6.04 -12.65 26.25
N ASP A 185 -6.46 -11.70 25.40
CA ASP A 185 -7.69 -11.84 24.60
C ASP A 185 -7.42 -12.21 23.12
N VAL A 186 -6.16 -12.25 22.71
CA VAL A 186 -5.78 -12.56 21.33
C VAL A 186 -5.77 -14.07 21.11
N LYS A 187 -6.52 -14.53 20.13
CA LYS A 187 -6.54 -15.94 19.71
C LYS A 187 -5.50 -16.16 18.62
N LEU A 188 -4.75 -17.24 18.74
CA LEU A 188 -3.72 -17.64 17.79
C LEU A 188 -3.88 -19.12 17.41
N VAL A 189 -3.61 -19.43 16.15
CA VAL A 189 -3.38 -20.78 15.64
C VAL A 189 -1.95 -20.85 15.11
N ASP A 190 -1.37 -22.03 15.09
CA ASP A 190 -0.11 -22.24 14.38
C ASP A 190 -0.33 -21.97 12.88
N PHE A 191 0.64 -21.33 12.21
CA PHE A 191 0.49 -20.94 10.80
C PHE A 191 0.32 -22.15 9.89
N GLU A 192 1.14 -23.21 10.10
CA GLU A 192 1.07 -24.44 9.31
C GLU A 192 -0.22 -25.24 9.59
N GLU A 193 -0.73 -25.19 10.82
CA GLU A 193 -2.05 -25.75 11.13
C GLU A 193 -3.18 -24.98 10.44
N GLY A 194 -3.05 -23.64 10.36
CA GLY A 194 -3.95 -22.78 9.59
C GLY A 194 -3.96 -23.14 8.09
N ILE A 195 -2.80 -23.41 7.51
CA ILE A 195 -2.68 -23.92 6.13
C ILE A 195 -3.34 -25.31 5.98
N LYS A 196 -3.00 -26.26 6.86
CA LYS A 196 -3.53 -27.63 6.80
C LYS A 196 -5.06 -27.69 6.96
N SER A 197 -5.62 -26.80 7.77
CA SER A 197 -7.08 -26.71 7.95
C SER A 197 -7.79 -26.01 6.79
N GLY A 198 -7.04 -25.41 5.87
CA GLY A 198 -7.58 -24.63 4.76
C GLY A 198 -8.14 -23.28 5.19
N LEU A 199 -7.92 -22.81 6.42
CA LEU A 199 -8.28 -21.47 6.85
C LEU A 199 -7.28 -20.42 6.36
N ILE A 200 -6.03 -20.78 6.17
CA ILE A 200 -5.03 -19.95 5.53
C ILE A 200 -4.69 -20.57 4.18
N GLU A 201 -4.78 -19.80 3.12
CA GLU A 201 -4.39 -20.20 1.76
C GLU A 201 -3.45 -19.19 1.15
N TRP A 202 -2.44 -19.69 0.43
CA TRP A 202 -1.62 -18.86 -0.41
C TRP A 202 -2.43 -18.43 -1.64
N VAL A 203 -2.32 -17.14 -2.00
CA VAL A 203 -2.93 -16.64 -3.24
C VAL A 203 -2.31 -17.37 -4.44
N ASP A 204 -3.16 -17.88 -5.32
CA ASP A 204 -2.74 -18.57 -6.54
C ASP A 204 -2.14 -17.59 -7.55
N GLU A 205 -1.07 -17.99 -8.23
CA GLU A 205 -0.36 -17.16 -9.22
C GLU A 205 -1.26 -16.69 -10.37
N SER A 206 -2.28 -17.47 -10.74
CA SER A 206 -3.25 -17.11 -11.79
C SER A 206 -4.03 -15.83 -11.46
N VAL A 207 -4.21 -15.53 -10.17
CA VAL A 207 -4.89 -14.29 -9.75
C VAL A 207 -4.05 -13.06 -10.08
N TYR A 208 -2.73 -13.15 -9.98
CA TYR A 208 -1.84 -12.05 -10.39
C TYR A 208 -1.79 -11.88 -11.92
N GLU A 209 -1.90 -12.97 -12.68
CA GLU A 209 -2.03 -12.88 -14.13
C GLU A 209 -3.37 -12.21 -14.52
N THR A 210 -4.47 -12.55 -13.83
CA THR A 210 -5.78 -11.88 -13.98
C THR A 210 -5.69 -10.39 -13.66
N TYR A 211 -4.95 -10.01 -12.61
CA TYR A 211 -4.66 -8.60 -12.31
C TYR A 211 -3.97 -7.90 -13.47
N LEU A 212 -2.92 -8.50 -14.03
CA LEU A 212 -2.18 -7.93 -15.16
C LEU A 212 -3.05 -7.82 -16.43
N ASP A 213 -3.95 -8.79 -16.67
CA ASP A 213 -4.91 -8.73 -17.77
C ASP A 213 -5.86 -7.52 -17.60
N ASN A 214 -6.37 -7.30 -16.38
CA ASN A 214 -7.21 -6.15 -16.07
C ASN A 214 -6.47 -4.82 -16.23
N VAL A 215 -5.20 -4.75 -15.80
CA VAL A 215 -4.37 -3.54 -16.00
C VAL A 215 -4.13 -3.29 -17.48
N GLN A 216 -3.75 -4.31 -18.26
CA GLN A 216 -3.52 -4.19 -19.69
C GLN A 216 -4.78 -3.75 -20.44
N ALA A 217 -5.96 -4.22 -20.02
CA ALA A 217 -7.24 -3.84 -20.62
C ALA A 217 -7.55 -2.33 -20.51
N GLN A 218 -6.88 -1.60 -19.59
CA GLN A 218 -7.01 -0.14 -19.45
C GLN A 218 -6.22 0.64 -20.51
N THR A 219 -5.40 -0.03 -21.33
CA THR A 219 -4.62 0.61 -22.40
C THR A 219 -5.55 1.30 -23.41
N VAL A 220 -5.43 2.61 -23.53
CA VAL A 220 -6.31 3.41 -24.43
C VAL A 220 -5.92 3.28 -25.88
N ASN A 221 -4.61 3.28 -26.17
CA ASN A 221 -4.06 3.10 -27.51
C ASN A 221 -3.20 1.83 -27.54
N LYS A 222 -3.74 0.78 -28.12
CA LYS A 222 -3.00 -0.49 -28.29
C LYS A 222 -1.78 -0.29 -29.19
N ASP A 223 -0.73 -1.03 -28.90
CA ASP A 223 0.52 -1.09 -29.66
C ASP A 223 1.32 0.23 -29.78
N ILE A 224 0.91 1.32 -29.12
CA ILE A 224 1.64 2.59 -29.21
C ILE A 224 3.06 2.46 -28.63
N CYS A 225 3.22 1.77 -27.52
CA CYS A 225 4.53 1.55 -26.89
C CYS A 225 5.43 0.65 -27.73
N LYS A 226 4.86 -0.40 -28.33
CA LYS A 226 5.58 -1.31 -29.22
C LYS A 226 6.17 -0.58 -30.43
N ASN A 227 5.39 0.35 -31.01
CA ASN A 227 5.82 1.11 -32.18
C ASN A 227 6.77 2.28 -31.85
N ALA A 228 6.81 2.70 -30.58
CA ALA A 228 7.63 3.84 -30.16
C ALA A 228 9.11 3.49 -29.95
N GLY A 229 9.45 2.19 -29.74
CA GLY A 229 10.83 1.76 -29.48
C GLY A 229 11.42 2.41 -28.21
N LEU A 230 10.60 2.64 -27.18
CA LEU A 230 11.00 3.31 -25.96
C LEU A 230 12.07 2.56 -25.21
N LYS A 231 13.12 3.28 -24.80
CA LYS A 231 14.17 2.83 -23.91
C LYS A 231 13.88 3.30 -22.48
N VAL A 232 13.58 2.37 -21.57
CA VAL A 232 13.13 2.68 -20.22
C VAL A 232 14.14 2.20 -19.19
N VAL A 233 14.53 3.07 -18.26
CA VAL A 233 15.16 2.66 -17.00
C VAL A 233 14.07 2.57 -15.94
N TYR A 234 14.07 1.48 -15.17
CA TYR A 234 13.12 1.27 -14.09
C TYR A 234 13.83 1.02 -12.76
N THR A 235 13.33 1.63 -11.70
CA THR A 235 13.71 1.28 -10.34
C THR A 235 12.50 1.00 -9.47
N PRO A 236 12.40 -0.19 -8.84
CA PRO A 236 11.40 -0.48 -7.82
C PRO A 236 11.73 0.11 -6.45
N LEU A 237 12.86 0.85 -6.29
CA LEU A 237 13.36 1.34 -5.01
C LEU A 237 13.39 0.24 -3.92
N ASN A 238 13.93 -0.94 -4.28
CA ASN A 238 13.96 -2.13 -3.44
C ASN A 238 12.57 -2.64 -2.98
N GLY A 239 11.49 -2.26 -3.66
CA GLY A 239 10.10 -2.50 -3.28
C GLY A 239 9.40 -3.61 -4.08
N ALA A 240 8.09 -3.70 -3.88
CA ALA A 240 7.22 -4.75 -4.40
C ALA A 240 6.91 -4.64 -5.90
N GLY A 241 7.21 -3.50 -6.54
CA GLY A 241 6.85 -3.27 -7.95
C GLY A 241 7.63 -4.08 -8.96
N ASN A 242 8.84 -4.57 -8.62
CA ASN A 242 9.79 -5.12 -9.58
C ASN A 242 9.16 -6.10 -10.59
N LYS A 243 8.56 -7.19 -10.12
CA LYS A 243 8.07 -8.26 -10.99
C LYS A 243 6.88 -7.80 -11.86
N LEU A 244 5.88 -7.18 -11.23
CA LEU A 244 4.62 -6.87 -11.92
C LEU A 244 4.75 -5.66 -12.85
N VAL A 245 5.50 -4.63 -12.47
CA VAL A 245 5.74 -3.47 -13.36
C VAL A 245 6.51 -3.90 -14.60
N ARG A 246 7.54 -4.73 -14.47
CA ARG A 246 8.27 -5.25 -15.64
C ARG A 246 7.37 -6.12 -16.54
N LYS A 247 6.55 -6.99 -15.95
CA LYS A 247 5.60 -7.81 -16.71
C LYS A 247 4.60 -6.96 -17.49
N ILE A 248 4.01 -5.94 -16.86
CA ILE A 248 3.02 -5.12 -17.56
C ILE A 248 3.67 -4.25 -18.65
N LEU A 249 4.85 -3.68 -18.42
CA LEU A 249 5.60 -2.95 -19.43
C LEU A 249 5.89 -3.82 -20.65
N ALA A 250 6.37 -5.05 -20.44
CA ALA A 250 6.59 -6.01 -21.53
C ALA A 250 5.29 -6.34 -22.29
N ARG A 251 4.17 -6.58 -21.58
CA ARG A 251 2.86 -6.87 -22.19
C ARG A 251 2.32 -5.75 -23.06
N ILE A 252 2.62 -4.49 -22.73
CA ILE A 252 2.22 -3.33 -23.55
C ILE A 252 3.23 -2.98 -24.66
N GLY A 253 4.32 -3.77 -24.78
CA GLY A 253 5.29 -3.66 -25.86
C GLY A 253 6.51 -2.77 -25.56
N VAL A 254 6.82 -2.50 -24.30
CA VAL A 254 8.10 -1.90 -23.91
C VAL A 254 9.10 -3.04 -23.72
N GLU A 255 10.00 -3.24 -24.69
CA GLU A 255 10.96 -4.36 -24.70
C GLU A 255 12.33 -3.97 -24.13
N ASP A 256 12.77 -2.71 -24.29
CA ASP A 256 14.06 -2.22 -23.80
C ASP A 256 13.91 -1.62 -22.39
N ILE A 257 13.96 -2.51 -21.38
CA ILE A 257 13.85 -2.15 -19.97
C ILE A 257 15.15 -2.49 -19.27
N THR A 258 15.86 -1.48 -18.77
CA THR A 258 17.03 -1.63 -17.90
C THR A 258 16.64 -1.32 -16.45
N VAL A 259 16.79 -2.31 -15.57
CA VAL A 259 16.50 -2.12 -14.12
C VAL A 259 17.75 -1.64 -13.41
N VAL A 260 17.59 -0.74 -12.42
CA VAL A 260 18.69 -0.29 -11.56
C VAL A 260 19.15 -1.45 -10.68
N PRO A 261 20.36 -2.01 -10.89
CA PRO A 261 20.75 -3.28 -10.25
C PRO A 261 20.80 -3.22 -8.72
N GLU A 262 21.21 -2.08 -8.17
CA GLU A 262 21.34 -1.86 -6.73
C GLU A 262 19.97 -1.75 -6.02
N GLN A 263 18.92 -1.51 -6.78
CA GLN A 263 17.55 -1.30 -6.27
C GLN A 263 16.56 -2.36 -6.77
N GLU A 264 17.01 -3.32 -7.56
CA GLU A 264 16.16 -4.35 -8.16
C GLU A 264 15.58 -5.31 -7.12
N ASN A 265 16.43 -5.78 -6.20
CA ASN A 265 16.04 -6.76 -5.20
C ASN A 265 15.46 -6.09 -3.95
N PRO A 266 14.51 -6.76 -3.25
CA PRO A 266 13.98 -6.27 -1.99
C PRO A 266 15.08 -6.01 -0.95
N ASP A 267 15.06 -4.83 -0.33
CA ASP A 267 15.92 -4.47 0.80
C ASP A 267 15.14 -3.64 1.81
N GLY A 268 14.74 -4.26 2.92
CA GLY A 268 13.98 -3.60 3.98
C GLY A 268 14.75 -2.50 4.71
N ASN A 269 16.08 -2.45 4.60
CA ASN A 269 16.90 -1.37 5.12
C ASN A 269 16.97 -0.15 4.19
N PHE A 270 16.54 -0.28 2.93
CA PHE A 270 16.65 0.75 1.91
C PHE A 270 18.05 1.37 1.84
N THR A 271 19.07 0.50 1.83
CA THR A 271 20.50 0.88 1.97
C THR A 271 20.94 1.90 0.93
N THR A 272 20.41 1.80 -0.30
CA THR A 272 20.73 2.72 -1.39
C THR A 272 19.81 3.93 -1.47
N CYS A 273 18.71 3.95 -0.72
CA CYS A 273 17.72 5.00 -0.75
C CYS A 273 17.00 5.12 0.61
N PRO A 274 17.59 5.77 1.64
CA PRO A 274 17.01 5.87 2.99
C PRO A 274 15.58 6.46 3.05
N TYR A 275 15.21 7.25 2.04
CA TYR A 275 13.89 7.82 1.83
C TYR A 275 13.36 7.38 0.46
N PRO A 276 12.76 6.18 0.32
CA PRO A 276 12.36 5.60 -0.96
C PRO A 276 11.08 6.25 -1.52
N ASN A 277 11.12 7.58 -1.68
CA ASN A 277 10.04 8.37 -2.25
C ASN A 277 10.39 8.74 -3.70
N PRO A 278 9.68 8.22 -4.72
CA PRO A 278 9.99 8.46 -6.11
C PRO A 278 9.72 9.90 -6.58
N GLU A 279 9.22 10.76 -5.69
CA GLU A 279 9.01 12.19 -5.99
C GLU A 279 10.22 13.06 -5.67
N ILE A 280 11.20 12.54 -4.94
CA ILE A 280 12.41 13.27 -4.59
C ILE A 280 13.59 12.84 -5.48
N ARG A 281 14.43 13.83 -5.85
CA ARG A 281 15.54 13.61 -6.78
C ARG A 281 16.55 12.59 -6.24
N GLU A 282 16.85 12.66 -4.95
CA GLU A 282 17.81 11.81 -4.27
C GLU A 282 17.46 10.32 -4.37
N ALA A 283 16.18 9.99 -4.34
CA ALA A 283 15.73 8.61 -4.54
C ALA A 283 15.96 8.12 -5.98
N LEU A 284 15.99 9.02 -6.94
CA LEU A 284 16.16 8.74 -8.36
C LEU A 284 17.61 8.81 -8.86
N ASP A 285 18.56 9.21 -8.03
CA ASP A 285 19.95 9.47 -8.45
C ASP A 285 20.60 8.28 -9.18
N LEU A 286 20.44 7.04 -8.68
CA LEU A 286 20.98 5.86 -9.35
C LEU A 286 20.31 5.61 -10.69
N GLY A 287 18.98 5.78 -10.73
CA GLY A 287 18.21 5.65 -11.96
C GLY A 287 18.58 6.71 -12.99
N LEU A 288 18.78 7.97 -12.58
CA LEU A 288 19.20 9.06 -13.47
C LEU A 288 20.59 8.79 -14.06
N LYS A 289 21.58 8.41 -13.24
CA LYS A 289 22.92 8.05 -13.70
C LYS A 289 22.88 6.88 -14.70
N LEU A 290 22.07 5.87 -14.41
CA LEU A 290 21.89 4.74 -15.32
C LEU A 290 21.22 5.16 -16.61
N SER A 291 20.20 6.04 -16.54
CA SER A 291 19.50 6.59 -17.71
C SER A 291 20.43 7.36 -18.63
N GLU A 292 21.32 8.19 -18.08
CA GLU A 292 22.36 8.89 -18.85
C GLU A 292 23.31 7.90 -19.53
N LYS A 293 23.76 6.87 -18.79
CA LYS A 293 24.69 5.85 -19.30
C LYS A 293 24.12 5.05 -20.47
N VAL A 294 22.84 4.64 -20.39
CA VAL A 294 22.20 3.82 -21.43
C VAL A 294 21.45 4.65 -22.49
N GLY A 295 21.34 5.95 -22.26
CA GLY A 295 20.60 6.86 -23.16
C GLY A 295 19.09 6.63 -23.15
N ALA A 296 18.51 6.33 -21.99
CA ALA A 296 17.09 6.03 -21.85
C ALA A 296 16.22 7.25 -22.20
N ASP A 297 15.03 7.01 -22.74
CA ASP A 297 14.04 8.06 -23.02
C ASP A 297 13.26 8.42 -21.76
N LEU A 298 13.08 7.44 -20.86
CA LEU A 298 12.23 7.53 -19.69
C LEU A 298 12.85 6.79 -18.50
N LEU A 299 12.85 7.43 -17.33
CA LEU A 299 13.04 6.78 -16.04
C LEU A 299 11.69 6.65 -15.34
N LEU A 300 11.37 5.43 -14.90
CA LEU A 300 10.25 5.13 -14.03
C LEU A 300 10.74 4.66 -12.67
N ALA A 301 10.09 5.08 -11.60
CA ALA A 301 10.35 4.62 -10.25
C ALA A 301 9.04 4.38 -9.50
N THR A 302 9.00 3.32 -8.68
CA THR A 302 7.88 3.07 -7.77
C THR A 302 8.38 3.04 -6.33
N ASP A 303 7.55 3.48 -5.38
CA ASP A 303 7.88 3.37 -3.96
C ASP A 303 7.73 1.92 -3.44
N PRO A 304 8.14 1.60 -2.21
CA PRO A 304 8.20 0.21 -1.74
C PRO A 304 6.91 -0.59 -1.85
N ASP A 305 5.74 0.02 -1.64
CA ASP A 305 4.43 -0.63 -1.81
C ASP A 305 3.76 -0.30 -3.16
N SER A 306 4.50 0.35 -4.07
CA SER A 306 4.12 0.61 -5.47
C SER A 306 2.75 1.26 -5.65
N ASP A 307 2.35 2.13 -4.71
CA ASP A 307 1.15 2.96 -4.86
C ASP A 307 1.47 4.37 -5.41
N ARG A 308 2.77 4.64 -5.67
CA ARG A 308 3.28 5.87 -6.27
C ARG A 308 4.20 5.59 -7.46
N VAL A 309 4.25 6.54 -8.38
CA VAL A 309 5.18 6.55 -9.51
C VAL A 309 5.92 7.88 -9.60
N GLY A 310 7.24 7.82 -9.74
CA GLY A 310 8.09 8.93 -10.12
C GLY A 310 8.54 8.79 -11.57
N ILE A 311 8.63 9.90 -12.29
CA ILE A 311 8.96 9.92 -13.72
C ILE A 311 10.02 10.98 -13.99
N ALA A 312 11.05 10.60 -14.76
CA ALA A 312 11.94 11.56 -15.38
C ALA A 312 12.00 11.29 -16.88
N VAL A 313 11.93 12.35 -17.67
CA VAL A 313 11.96 12.30 -19.13
C VAL A 313 13.26 12.94 -19.66
N LYS A 314 13.80 12.37 -20.72
CA LYS A 314 14.95 12.91 -21.44
C LYS A 314 14.58 14.22 -22.10
N THR A 315 15.46 15.22 -21.99
CA THR A 315 15.38 16.54 -22.64
C THR A 315 16.73 16.88 -23.28
N ASP A 316 16.81 17.97 -23.99
CA ASP A 316 18.07 18.44 -24.59
C ASP A 316 19.13 18.78 -23.51
N ASP A 317 18.69 19.19 -22.32
CA ASP A 317 19.54 19.56 -21.20
C ASP A 317 19.75 18.43 -20.15
N GLY A 318 19.42 17.17 -20.47
CA GLY A 318 19.51 16.01 -19.58
C GLY A 318 18.15 15.44 -19.18
N TYR A 319 17.94 15.10 -17.91
CA TYR A 319 16.67 14.50 -17.45
C TYR A 319 15.87 15.47 -16.58
N ARG A 320 14.61 15.68 -16.93
CA ARG A 320 13.64 16.46 -16.17
C ARG A 320 12.72 15.54 -15.37
N LEU A 321 12.69 15.73 -14.05
CA LEU A 321 11.71 15.09 -13.18
C LEU A 321 10.35 15.76 -13.36
N LEU A 322 9.33 14.94 -13.50
CA LEU A 322 7.93 15.40 -13.50
C LEU A 322 7.36 15.29 -12.10
N THR A 323 6.73 16.35 -11.64
CA THR A 323 5.95 16.31 -10.40
C THR A 323 4.71 15.43 -10.58
N GLY A 324 4.15 14.97 -9.47
CA GLY A 324 2.90 14.22 -9.51
C GLY A 324 1.75 14.97 -10.16
N ASN A 325 1.65 16.28 -9.94
CA ASN A 325 0.65 17.11 -10.59
C ASN A 325 0.86 17.19 -12.11
N GLU A 326 2.10 17.35 -12.58
CA GLU A 326 2.41 17.34 -14.02
C GLU A 326 2.07 15.99 -14.64
N THR A 327 2.49 14.90 -14.00
CA THR A 327 2.19 13.54 -14.47
C THR A 327 0.69 13.28 -14.55
N GLY A 328 -0.06 13.62 -13.50
CA GLY A 328 -1.52 13.43 -13.46
C GLY A 328 -2.26 14.24 -14.51
N ILE A 329 -1.87 15.50 -14.74
CA ILE A 329 -2.44 16.36 -15.78
C ILE A 329 -2.20 15.79 -17.18
N LEU A 330 -0.96 15.36 -17.47
CA LEU A 330 -0.60 14.75 -18.75
C LEU A 330 -1.38 13.46 -18.99
N LEU A 331 -1.46 12.59 -17.99
CA LEU A 331 -2.23 11.34 -18.08
C LEU A 331 -3.72 11.62 -18.30
N MET A 332 -4.29 12.60 -17.59
CA MET A 332 -5.70 12.94 -17.73
C MET A 332 -6.02 13.48 -19.12
N ASP A 333 -5.24 14.44 -19.64
CA ASP A 333 -5.45 14.97 -20.99
C ASP A 333 -5.26 13.88 -22.06
N TYR A 334 -4.24 13.03 -21.90
CA TYR A 334 -4.00 11.89 -22.79
C TYR A 334 -5.19 10.92 -22.81
N VAL A 335 -5.65 10.47 -21.64
CA VAL A 335 -6.76 9.50 -21.57
C VAL A 335 -8.04 10.08 -22.16
N LEU A 336 -8.40 11.32 -21.81
CA LEU A 336 -9.62 11.96 -22.31
C LEU A 336 -9.55 12.24 -23.80
N SER A 337 -8.42 12.75 -24.29
CA SER A 337 -8.23 13.03 -25.74
C SER A 337 -8.30 11.75 -26.57
N CYS A 338 -7.60 10.70 -26.15
CA CYS A 338 -7.59 9.44 -26.89
C CYS A 338 -8.95 8.74 -26.84
N ARG A 339 -9.63 8.71 -25.68
CA ARG A 339 -10.99 8.15 -25.61
C ARG A 339 -11.98 8.92 -26.47
N LYS A 340 -11.85 10.25 -26.55
CA LYS A 340 -12.66 11.08 -27.45
C LYS A 340 -12.39 10.76 -28.91
N ALA A 341 -11.12 10.66 -29.30
CA ALA A 341 -10.71 10.32 -30.66
C ALA A 341 -11.17 8.91 -31.08
N ASN A 342 -11.11 7.96 -30.16
CA ASN A 342 -11.50 6.56 -30.38
C ASN A 342 -13.03 6.34 -30.26
N GLY A 343 -13.82 7.36 -29.95
CA GLY A 343 -15.27 7.23 -29.75
C GLY A 343 -15.66 6.42 -28.48
N THR A 344 -14.72 6.25 -27.54
CA THR A 344 -14.91 5.47 -26.32
C THR A 344 -15.07 6.33 -25.06
N LEU A 345 -15.12 7.66 -25.22
CA LEU A 345 -15.41 8.56 -24.11
C LEU A 345 -16.87 8.38 -23.66
N PRO A 346 -17.15 8.14 -22.38
CA PRO A 346 -18.52 8.02 -21.88
C PRO A 346 -19.35 9.27 -22.17
N LYS A 347 -20.68 9.12 -22.25
CA LYS A 347 -21.59 10.27 -22.44
C LYS A 347 -21.53 11.26 -21.26
N LYS A 348 -21.22 10.78 -20.08
CA LYS A 348 -21.07 11.58 -18.85
C LYS A 348 -19.75 11.19 -18.17
N PRO A 349 -18.60 11.64 -18.68
CA PRO A 349 -17.33 11.33 -18.05
C PRO A 349 -17.20 12.07 -16.71
N VAL A 350 -16.59 11.44 -15.72
CA VAL A 350 -16.32 12.03 -14.40
C VAL A 350 -14.85 11.90 -14.08
N ALA A 351 -14.26 12.96 -13.58
CA ALA A 351 -12.94 12.98 -12.99
C ALA A 351 -13.05 13.26 -11.50
N VAL A 352 -12.23 12.55 -10.71
CA VAL A 352 -12.13 12.77 -9.27
C VAL A 352 -10.71 13.18 -8.93
N LYS A 353 -10.55 14.30 -8.23
CA LYS A 353 -9.26 14.78 -7.74
C LYS A 353 -9.33 15.20 -6.29
N THR A 354 -8.17 15.27 -5.63
CA THR A 354 -8.11 15.88 -4.30
C THR A 354 -7.97 17.39 -4.37
N ILE A 355 -8.32 18.07 -3.26
CA ILE A 355 -8.23 19.52 -3.12
C ILE A 355 -6.80 20.06 -3.31
N VAL A 356 -5.77 19.23 -3.14
CA VAL A 356 -4.34 19.61 -3.31
C VAL A 356 -3.84 19.40 -4.75
N THR A 357 -4.65 18.80 -5.62
CA THR A 357 -4.30 18.59 -7.03
C THR A 357 -4.48 19.89 -7.81
N SER A 358 -3.66 20.07 -8.86
CA SER A 358 -3.63 21.27 -9.70
C SER A 358 -5.02 21.70 -10.22
N LYS A 359 -5.27 23.00 -10.25
CA LYS A 359 -6.46 23.58 -10.86
C LYS A 359 -6.54 23.43 -12.39
N LEU A 360 -5.41 23.08 -13.05
CA LEU A 360 -5.43 22.84 -14.50
C LEU A 360 -6.36 21.68 -14.90
N VAL A 361 -6.60 20.75 -13.97
CA VAL A 361 -7.60 19.68 -14.12
C VAL A 361 -9.00 20.24 -14.46
N GLU A 362 -9.38 21.37 -13.88
CA GLU A 362 -10.67 22.05 -14.16
C GLU A 362 -10.80 22.42 -15.63
N ARG A 363 -9.73 22.99 -16.21
CA ARG A 363 -9.70 23.36 -17.63
C ARG A 363 -9.75 22.16 -18.56
N ILE A 364 -9.12 21.06 -18.16
CA ILE A 364 -9.19 19.80 -18.94
C ILE A 364 -10.60 19.25 -18.88
N CYS A 365 -11.24 19.24 -17.72
CA CYS A 365 -12.64 18.83 -17.59
C CYS A 365 -13.58 19.66 -18.46
N GLU A 366 -13.44 20.99 -18.45
CA GLU A 366 -14.21 21.89 -19.32
C GLU A 366 -14.03 21.54 -20.80
N LYS A 367 -12.77 21.32 -21.25
CA LYS A 367 -12.41 20.97 -22.64
C LYS A 367 -13.10 19.69 -23.15
N TYR A 368 -13.26 18.70 -22.27
CA TYR A 368 -13.80 17.39 -22.66
C TYR A 368 -15.24 17.15 -22.17
N GLY A 369 -15.88 18.12 -21.50
CA GLY A 369 -17.22 17.96 -20.95
C GLY A 369 -17.28 16.95 -19.80
N CYS A 370 -16.23 16.91 -19.00
CA CYS A 370 -16.07 15.99 -17.89
C CYS A 370 -16.59 16.63 -16.60
N GLU A 371 -17.42 15.92 -15.84
CA GLU A 371 -17.81 16.34 -14.48
C GLU A 371 -16.59 16.21 -13.55
N LEU A 372 -16.33 17.23 -12.72
CA LEU A 372 -15.24 17.20 -11.76
C LEU A 372 -15.75 17.06 -10.33
N ARG A 373 -15.21 16.08 -9.61
CA ARG A 373 -15.42 15.92 -8.17
C ARG A 373 -14.12 16.22 -7.40
N ASN A 374 -14.23 17.15 -6.43
CA ASN A 374 -13.14 17.48 -5.52
C ASN A 374 -13.36 16.76 -4.19
N VAL A 375 -12.36 16.03 -3.72
CA VAL A 375 -12.39 15.29 -2.45
C VAL A 375 -11.23 15.68 -1.54
N LEU A 376 -11.28 15.30 -0.27
CA LEU A 376 -10.17 15.45 0.66
C LEU A 376 -8.97 14.58 0.25
N THR A 377 -7.79 14.92 0.76
CA THR A 377 -6.57 14.17 0.49
C THR A 377 -6.64 12.76 1.08
N GLY A 378 -6.43 11.77 0.26
CA GLY A 378 -6.42 10.34 0.60
C GLY A 378 -7.22 9.53 -0.42
N PHE A 379 -6.63 8.45 -0.92
CA PHE A 379 -7.25 7.61 -1.96
C PHE A 379 -8.60 7.02 -1.53
N LYS A 380 -8.84 6.84 -0.22
CA LYS A 380 -10.12 6.37 0.32
C LYS A 380 -11.30 7.25 -0.10
N TYR A 381 -11.11 8.57 -0.19
CA TYR A 381 -12.18 9.49 -0.61
C TYR A 381 -12.44 9.42 -2.12
N ILE A 382 -11.42 9.10 -2.92
CA ILE A 382 -11.60 8.79 -4.34
C ILE A 382 -12.35 7.47 -4.50
N GLY A 383 -11.94 6.43 -3.76
CA GLY A 383 -12.62 5.14 -3.76
C GLY A 383 -14.10 5.23 -3.34
N GLU A 384 -14.42 6.08 -2.38
CA GLU A 384 -15.81 6.35 -1.97
C GLU A 384 -16.63 6.94 -3.12
N GLN A 385 -16.10 7.88 -3.89
CA GLN A 385 -16.77 8.42 -5.09
C GLN A 385 -16.96 7.34 -6.16
N ILE A 386 -15.96 6.48 -6.38
CA ILE A 386 -16.06 5.35 -7.31
C ILE A 386 -17.22 4.44 -6.89
N LYS A 387 -17.32 4.10 -5.61
CA LYS A 387 -18.40 3.29 -5.05
C LYS A 387 -19.78 3.92 -5.28
N PHE A 388 -19.93 5.23 -5.04
CA PHE A 388 -21.18 5.93 -5.33
C PHE A 388 -21.57 5.83 -6.80
N PHE A 389 -20.63 5.94 -7.71
CA PHE A 389 -20.89 5.82 -9.14
C PHE A 389 -21.23 4.38 -9.55
N GLU A 390 -20.56 3.38 -9.03
CA GLU A 390 -20.89 1.97 -9.25
C GLU A 390 -22.33 1.65 -8.78
N GLN A 391 -22.73 2.15 -7.61
CA GLN A 391 -24.07 1.96 -7.07
C GLN A 391 -25.16 2.70 -7.84
N SER A 392 -24.85 3.86 -8.44
CA SER A 392 -25.81 4.65 -9.20
C SER A 392 -26.00 4.19 -10.66
N LEU A 393 -25.40 3.06 -11.06
CA LEU A 393 -25.45 2.48 -12.42
C LEU A 393 -24.97 3.44 -13.54
N SER A 394 -24.24 4.45 -13.20
CA SER A 394 -23.68 5.35 -14.20
C SER A 394 -22.18 5.48 -13.98
N LEU A 395 -21.37 5.01 -14.95
CA LEU A 395 -20.10 5.67 -15.24
C LEU A 395 -18.84 4.81 -15.21
N ILE A 396 -18.10 5.01 -16.30
CA ILE A 396 -16.68 4.74 -16.42
C ILE A 396 -15.95 5.90 -15.73
N HIS A 397 -15.09 5.59 -14.76
CA HIS A 397 -14.34 6.55 -13.98
C HIS A 397 -12.99 6.87 -14.60
N ILE A 398 -12.58 8.13 -14.50
CA ILE A 398 -11.20 8.56 -14.64
C ILE A 398 -10.81 9.12 -13.28
N SER A 399 -10.02 8.39 -12.53
CA SER A 399 -9.47 8.86 -11.25
C SER A 399 -7.98 9.19 -11.41
N GLU A 400 -7.57 10.30 -10.86
CA GLU A 400 -6.17 10.69 -10.75
C GLU A 400 -5.61 10.18 -9.41
N PRO A 401 -4.44 9.52 -9.39
CA PRO A 401 -3.81 9.12 -8.15
C PRO A 401 -3.48 10.35 -7.29
N THR A 402 -3.93 10.34 -6.06
CA THR A 402 -3.65 11.40 -5.11
C THR A 402 -2.29 11.22 -4.52
N ARG A 403 -1.53 12.29 -4.46
CA ARG A 403 -0.23 12.31 -3.82
C ARG A 403 -0.28 13.15 -2.56
N ARG A 404 0.40 12.66 -1.53
CA ARG A 404 0.80 13.48 -0.40
C ARG A 404 2.21 13.97 -0.67
N SER A 405 2.39 15.26 -0.67
CA SER A 405 3.70 15.91 -0.51
C SER A 405 4.23 15.64 0.89
#